data_903732331355ed62699f76f2d6f357a6
#
_entry.id   903732331355ed62699f76f2d6f357a6
#
_cell.length_a   1.000
_cell.length_b   1.000
_cell.length_c   1.000
_cell.angle_alpha   90.00
_cell.angle_beta   90.00
_cell.angle_gamma   90.00
#
_symmetry.space_group_name_H-M   'P 1'
#
loop_
_entity.id
_entity.type
_entity.pdbx_description
1 polymer ?
#
loop_
_entity_poly.entity_id
_entity_poly.type
_entity_poly.pdbx_seq_one_letter_code
_entity_poly.pdbx_strand_id
1 'polypeptide(L)'
;MNKSMRQYIGLFSAIIAYYVIHEGAHLVYALCIGVFRQINIIGLGMQIDVYAEQMTSEQLGIFCLLGSIATTIAAYVLVLLADKIMNISSKVFKACMYYITIIMLLMDPLYLSLLCGMFGGGDMNGISLLLPELAARIGYGILLVGNIVVFFKVVLPKYKAGFEN
;
A
#
# COMPACT_ATOMS: atom_id res chain seq x y z
N MET A 1 -19.81 15.60 -14.04
CA MET A 1 -19.73 14.82 -12.77
C MET A 1 -19.34 15.77 -11.63
N ASN A 2 -20.04 15.71 -10.50
CA ASN A 2 -19.81 16.59 -9.37
C ASN A 2 -18.53 16.19 -8.58
N LYS A 3 -18.06 17.09 -7.67
CA LYS A 3 -16.83 16.90 -6.88
C LYS A 3 -16.90 15.65 -5.99
N SER A 4 -18.01 15.48 -5.28
CA SER A 4 -18.18 14.36 -4.32
C SER A 4 -18.13 13.01 -5.03
N MET A 5 -18.78 12.88 -6.18
CA MET A 5 -18.76 11.63 -6.95
C MET A 5 -17.34 11.26 -7.42
N ARG A 6 -16.53 12.26 -7.84
CA ARG A 6 -15.12 12.01 -8.18
C ARG A 6 -14.30 11.54 -6.97
N GLN A 7 -14.58 12.08 -5.78
CA GLN A 7 -13.91 11.68 -4.54
C GLN A 7 -14.23 10.23 -4.18
N TYR A 8 -15.52 9.83 -4.25
CA TYR A 8 -15.90 8.42 -3.98
C TYR A 8 -15.30 7.45 -4.98
N ILE A 9 -15.33 7.78 -6.28
CA ILE A 9 -14.68 6.95 -7.30
C ILE A 9 -13.18 6.84 -7.03
N GLY A 10 -12.54 7.97 -6.71
CA GLY A 10 -11.11 7.99 -6.38
C GLY A 10 -10.77 7.12 -5.17
N LEU A 11 -11.53 7.25 -4.09
CA LEU A 11 -11.32 6.44 -2.87
C LEU A 11 -11.53 4.94 -3.15
N PHE A 12 -12.61 4.59 -3.85
CA PHE A 12 -12.88 3.19 -4.20
C PHE A 12 -11.79 2.60 -5.11
N SER A 13 -11.36 3.36 -6.12
CA SER A 13 -10.23 2.96 -6.98
C SER A 13 -8.95 2.76 -6.18
N ALA A 14 -8.70 3.58 -5.16
CA ALA A 14 -7.52 3.48 -4.32
C ALA A 14 -7.52 2.23 -3.45
N ILE A 15 -8.67 1.85 -2.90
CA ILE A 15 -8.81 0.61 -2.13
C ILE A 15 -8.52 -0.60 -3.03
N ILE A 16 -9.11 -0.64 -4.23
CA ILE A 16 -8.86 -1.74 -5.19
C ILE A 16 -7.38 -1.79 -5.59
N ALA A 17 -6.80 -0.65 -5.97
CA ALA A 17 -5.39 -0.59 -6.39
C ALA A 17 -4.44 -1.02 -5.27
N TYR A 18 -4.74 -0.63 -4.02
CA TYR A 18 -3.96 -1.04 -2.85
C TYR A 18 -3.96 -2.56 -2.71
N TYR A 19 -5.13 -3.21 -2.67
CA TYR A 19 -5.21 -4.67 -2.56
C TYR A 19 -4.53 -5.37 -3.73
N VAL A 20 -4.74 -4.90 -4.96
CA VAL A 20 -4.13 -5.52 -6.15
C VAL A 20 -2.60 -5.47 -6.07
N ILE A 21 -2.00 -4.39 -5.60
CA ILE A 21 -0.54 -4.26 -5.52
C ILE A 21 0.01 -4.98 -4.29
N HIS A 22 -0.60 -4.78 -3.13
CA HIS A 22 -0.17 -5.38 -1.86
C HIS A 22 -0.28 -6.91 -1.92
N GLU A 23 -1.50 -7.41 -2.13
CA GLU A 23 -1.76 -8.85 -2.19
C GLU A 23 -1.17 -9.49 -3.46
N GLY A 24 -1.06 -8.72 -4.55
CA GLY A 24 -0.38 -9.16 -5.76
C GLY A 24 1.09 -9.50 -5.53
N ALA A 25 1.78 -8.74 -4.68
CA ALA A 25 3.17 -9.04 -4.31
C ALA A 25 3.27 -10.34 -3.50
N HIS A 26 2.37 -10.55 -2.54
CA HIS A 26 2.26 -11.81 -1.80
C HIS A 26 1.97 -12.99 -2.74
N LEU A 27 1.03 -12.82 -3.68
CA LEU A 27 0.65 -13.87 -4.63
C LEU A 27 1.83 -14.26 -5.53
N VAL A 28 2.53 -13.29 -6.10
CA VAL A 28 3.69 -13.56 -6.97
C VAL A 28 4.74 -14.34 -6.20
N TYR A 29 5.09 -13.93 -4.99
CA TYR A 29 6.07 -14.65 -4.18
C TYR A 29 5.61 -16.06 -3.82
N ALA A 30 4.37 -16.23 -3.36
CA ALA A 30 3.81 -17.53 -3.01
C ALA A 30 3.80 -18.51 -4.21
N LEU A 31 3.50 -18.01 -5.41
CA LEU A 31 3.57 -18.81 -6.64
C LEU A 31 5.01 -19.18 -7.01
N CYS A 32 5.96 -18.24 -6.87
CA CYS A 32 7.37 -18.49 -7.16
C CYS A 32 7.99 -19.59 -6.29
N ILE A 33 7.60 -19.67 -5.02
CA ILE A 33 8.12 -20.69 -4.11
C ILE A 33 7.19 -21.91 -3.93
N GLY A 34 6.04 -21.93 -4.65
CA GLY A 34 5.14 -23.08 -4.72
C GLY A 34 4.27 -23.31 -3.48
N VAL A 35 4.05 -22.28 -2.64
CA VAL A 35 3.28 -22.38 -1.39
C VAL A 35 1.90 -21.72 -1.44
N PHE A 36 1.46 -21.27 -2.60
CA PHE A 36 0.14 -20.67 -2.76
C PHE A 36 -0.97 -21.70 -2.45
N ARG A 37 -1.95 -21.31 -1.64
CA ARG A 37 -3.10 -22.13 -1.28
C ARG A 37 -4.38 -21.64 -1.94
N GLN A 38 -4.80 -20.42 -1.60
CA GLN A 38 -6.04 -19.82 -2.13
C GLN A 38 -6.08 -18.31 -1.91
N ILE A 39 -7.06 -17.67 -2.52
CA ILE A 39 -7.38 -16.25 -2.24
C ILE A 39 -8.59 -16.22 -1.33
N ASN A 40 -8.47 -15.61 -0.16
CA ASN A 40 -9.56 -15.40 0.78
C ASN A 40 -10.14 -13.99 0.58
N ILE A 41 -11.47 -13.90 0.47
CA ILE A 41 -12.18 -12.62 0.48
C ILE A 41 -12.86 -12.49 1.85
N ILE A 42 -12.42 -11.52 2.65
CA ILE A 42 -12.91 -11.29 4.01
C ILE A 42 -13.52 -9.89 4.08
N GLY A 43 -14.85 -9.81 4.05
CA GLY A 43 -15.56 -8.53 3.99
C GLY A 43 -15.23 -7.76 2.72
N LEU A 44 -14.63 -6.58 2.86
CA LEU A 44 -14.13 -5.78 1.73
C LEU A 44 -12.64 -6.00 1.45
N GLY A 45 -11.99 -6.91 2.17
CA GLY A 45 -10.57 -7.22 2.02
C GLY A 45 -10.32 -8.49 1.20
N MET A 46 -9.12 -8.60 0.67
CA MET A 46 -8.57 -9.77 0.01
C MET A 46 -7.29 -10.17 0.76
N GLN A 47 -7.03 -11.46 0.87
CA GLN A 47 -5.82 -11.99 1.51
C GLN A 47 -5.33 -13.21 0.73
N ILE A 48 -4.03 -13.27 0.49
CA ILE A 48 -3.38 -14.45 -0.08
C ILE A 48 -3.08 -15.45 1.04
N ASP A 49 -3.67 -16.62 0.95
CA ASP A 49 -3.45 -17.73 1.88
C ASP A 49 -2.37 -18.67 1.32
N VAL A 50 -1.49 -19.12 2.20
CA VAL A 50 -0.32 -19.95 1.86
C VAL A 50 -0.21 -21.14 2.80
N TYR A 51 0.48 -22.20 2.35
CA TYR A 51 0.89 -23.30 3.22
C TYR A 51 2.09 -22.87 4.06
N ALA A 52 1.82 -22.09 5.13
CA ALA A 52 2.85 -21.52 5.98
C ALA A 52 3.76 -22.57 6.64
N GLU A 53 3.23 -23.80 6.89
CA GLU A 53 3.96 -24.94 7.42
C GLU A 53 5.04 -25.48 6.46
N GLN A 54 4.97 -25.12 5.18
CA GLN A 54 5.95 -25.49 4.15
C GLN A 54 7.02 -24.40 3.97
N MET A 55 6.89 -23.28 4.66
CA MET A 55 7.81 -22.14 4.57
C MET A 55 8.81 -22.15 5.72
N THR A 56 10.04 -21.72 5.42
CA THR A 56 10.98 -21.34 6.47
C THR A 56 10.53 -20.02 7.12
N SER A 57 11.00 -19.73 8.33
CA SER A 57 10.75 -18.44 9.00
C SER A 57 11.20 -17.25 8.15
N GLU A 58 12.31 -17.39 7.44
CA GLU A 58 12.81 -16.37 6.53
C GLU A 58 11.87 -16.16 5.33
N GLN A 59 11.41 -17.23 4.69
CA GLN A 59 10.45 -17.15 3.57
C GLN A 59 9.13 -16.50 4.00
N LEU A 60 8.61 -16.88 5.17
CA LEU A 60 7.37 -16.27 5.69
C LEU A 60 7.57 -14.79 6.02
N GLY A 61 8.71 -14.43 6.60
CA GLY A 61 9.05 -13.04 6.85
C GLY A 61 9.18 -12.20 5.59
N ILE A 62 9.84 -12.72 4.55
CA ILE A 62 9.94 -12.08 3.23
C ILE A 62 8.56 -11.95 2.60
N PHE A 63 7.74 -13.01 2.62
CA PHE A 63 6.37 -12.97 2.13
C PHE A 63 5.60 -11.78 2.73
N CYS A 64 5.56 -11.68 4.06
CA CYS A 64 4.85 -10.60 4.76
C CYS A 64 5.44 -9.20 4.51
N LEU A 65 6.75 -9.10 4.21
CA LEU A 65 7.40 -7.82 3.92
C LEU A 65 7.09 -7.29 2.52
N LEU A 66 6.86 -8.18 1.54
CA LEU A 66 6.77 -7.82 0.12
C LEU A 66 5.55 -6.95 -0.21
N GLY A 67 4.41 -7.12 0.48
CA GLY A 67 3.24 -6.28 0.28
C GLY A 67 3.55 -4.80 0.49
N SER A 68 4.15 -4.48 1.64
CA SER A 68 4.50 -3.10 2.00
C SER A 68 5.64 -2.52 1.14
N ILE A 69 6.57 -3.35 0.67
CA ILE A 69 7.61 -2.92 -0.27
C ILE A 69 6.97 -2.56 -1.61
N ALA A 70 6.08 -3.40 -2.14
CA ALA A 70 5.44 -3.17 -3.44
C ALA A 70 4.59 -1.89 -3.43
N THR A 71 3.78 -1.67 -2.40
CA THR A 71 2.98 -0.45 -2.25
C THR A 71 3.85 0.79 -2.10
N THR A 72 4.96 0.70 -1.34
CA THR A 72 5.92 1.80 -1.20
C THR A 72 6.56 2.16 -2.55
N ILE A 73 7.02 1.17 -3.31
CA ILE A 73 7.59 1.40 -4.65
C ILE A 73 6.53 2.04 -5.57
N ALA A 74 5.31 1.49 -5.60
CA ALA A 74 4.23 2.05 -6.41
C ALA A 74 3.89 3.50 -6.01
N ALA A 75 3.86 3.81 -4.70
CA ALA A 75 3.66 5.16 -4.21
C ALA A 75 4.70 6.14 -4.74
N TYR A 76 5.98 5.82 -4.63
CA TYR A 76 7.05 6.69 -5.12
C TYR A 76 7.08 6.82 -6.64
N VAL A 77 6.75 5.77 -7.38
CA VAL A 77 6.54 5.85 -8.85
C VAL A 77 5.43 6.86 -9.16
N LEU A 78 4.30 6.81 -8.46
CA LEU A 78 3.21 7.76 -8.65
C LEU A 78 3.60 9.20 -8.27
N VAL A 79 4.38 9.40 -7.20
CA VAL A 79 4.93 10.71 -6.82
C VAL A 79 5.82 11.28 -7.93
N LEU A 80 6.68 10.46 -8.52
CA LEU A 80 7.54 10.88 -9.64
C LEU A 80 6.73 11.19 -10.92
N LEU A 81 5.64 10.46 -11.15
CA LEU A 81 4.77 10.65 -12.30
C LEU A 81 3.69 11.73 -12.09
N ALA A 82 3.63 12.38 -10.91
CA ALA A 82 2.56 13.31 -10.56
C ALA A 82 2.37 14.43 -11.60
N ASP A 83 3.46 15.01 -12.12
CA ASP A 83 3.38 16.06 -13.14
C ASP A 83 2.77 15.54 -14.45
N LYS A 84 3.14 14.33 -14.88
CA LYS A 84 2.56 13.70 -16.07
C LYS A 84 1.08 13.38 -15.87
N ILE A 85 0.71 12.90 -14.68
CA ILE A 85 -0.68 12.62 -14.31
C ILE A 85 -1.52 13.91 -14.36
N MET A 86 -0.97 15.02 -13.86
CA MET A 86 -1.68 16.31 -13.81
C MET A 86 -1.87 16.94 -15.20
N ASN A 87 -1.10 16.57 -16.20
CA ASN A 87 -1.27 17.01 -17.58
C ASN A 87 -2.42 16.30 -18.31
N ILE A 88 -2.99 15.23 -17.75
CA ILE A 88 -4.13 14.52 -18.35
C ILE A 88 -5.41 15.35 -18.11
N SER A 89 -6.26 15.51 -19.12
CA SER A 89 -7.48 16.33 -19.04
C SER A 89 -8.58 15.77 -18.14
N SER A 90 -8.58 14.45 -17.89
CA SER A 90 -9.62 13.76 -17.10
C SER A 90 -9.52 14.07 -15.61
N LYS A 91 -10.46 14.87 -15.09
CA LYS A 91 -10.55 15.16 -13.64
C LYS A 91 -10.86 13.93 -12.78
N VAL A 92 -11.51 12.89 -13.35
CA VAL A 92 -11.76 11.61 -12.67
C VAL A 92 -10.46 10.86 -12.50
N PHE A 93 -9.70 10.71 -13.57
CA PHE A 93 -8.40 10.04 -13.54
C PHE A 93 -7.44 10.71 -12.54
N LYS A 94 -7.37 12.06 -12.57
CA LYS A 94 -6.57 12.81 -11.58
C LYS A 94 -7.00 12.49 -10.14
N ALA A 95 -8.32 12.41 -9.87
CA ALA A 95 -8.84 12.08 -8.56
C ALA A 95 -8.47 10.64 -8.15
N CYS A 96 -8.62 9.66 -9.04
CA CYS A 96 -8.20 8.28 -8.78
C CYS A 96 -6.71 8.22 -8.42
N MET A 97 -5.85 8.79 -9.25
CA MET A 97 -4.40 8.79 -9.01
C MET A 97 -4.01 9.49 -7.70
N TYR A 98 -4.70 10.59 -7.34
CA TYR A 98 -4.50 11.28 -6.06
C TYR A 98 -4.75 10.37 -4.87
N TYR A 99 -5.94 9.73 -4.82
CA TYR A 99 -6.29 8.84 -3.70
C TYR A 99 -5.44 7.57 -3.69
N ILE A 100 -5.10 7.00 -4.86
CA ILE A 100 -4.18 5.85 -4.96
C ILE A 100 -2.81 6.22 -4.36
N THR A 101 -2.26 7.38 -4.75
CA THR A 101 -0.97 7.84 -4.22
C THR A 101 -0.99 8.00 -2.70
N ILE A 102 -2.05 8.60 -2.14
CA ILE A 102 -2.19 8.78 -0.69
C ILE A 102 -2.24 7.44 0.04
N ILE A 103 -3.13 6.53 -0.40
CA ILE A 103 -3.30 5.24 0.27
C ILE A 103 -1.99 4.43 0.21
N MET A 104 -1.32 4.40 -0.93
CA MET A 104 -0.05 3.69 -1.08
C MET A 104 1.09 4.30 -0.26
N LEU A 105 1.11 5.63 -0.08
CA LEU A 105 2.12 6.28 0.77
C LEU A 105 1.90 5.99 2.27
N LEU A 106 0.65 5.95 2.72
CA LEU A 106 0.37 6.07 4.14
C LEU A 106 -0.14 4.78 4.78
N MET A 107 -0.82 3.89 4.04
CA MET A 107 -1.56 2.78 4.64
C MET A 107 -0.65 1.79 5.36
N ASP A 108 0.33 1.19 4.67
CA ASP A 108 1.22 0.21 5.28
C ASP A 108 2.12 0.82 6.38
N PRO A 109 2.77 1.99 6.17
CA PRO A 109 3.54 2.59 7.25
C PRO A 109 2.71 2.93 8.49
N LEU A 110 1.47 3.39 8.31
CA LEU A 110 0.56 3.66 9.42
C LEU A 110 0.16 2.36 10.13
N TYR A 111 -0.27 1.35 9.35
CA TYR A 111 -0.70 0.07 9.90
C TYR A 111 0.44 -0.62 10.64
N LEU A 112 1.58 -0.81 10.00
CA LEU A 112 2.71 -1.55 10.57
C LEU A 112 3.42 -0.84 11.72
N SER A 113 3.40 0.51 11.76
CA SER A 113 3.99 1.25 12.90
C SER A 113 3.07 1.32 14.12
N LEU A 114 1.76 1.61 13.92
CA LEU A 114 0.86 1.98 15.00
C LEU A 114 -0.29 0.99 15.21
N LEU A 115 -0.88 0.46 14.15
CA LEU A 115 -2.17 -0.21 14.21
C LEU A 115 -2.10 -1.74 14.25
N CYS A 116 -1.01 -2.36 13.80
CA CYS A 116 -0.90 -3.83 13.69
C CYS A 116 -1.20 -4.57 14.99
N GLY A 117 -0.77 -4.04 16.13
CA GLY A 117 -1.08 -4.62 17.44
C GLY A 117 -2.55 -4.59 17.84
N MET A 118 -3.37 -3.74 17.22
CA MET A 118 -4.81 -3.63 17.48
C MET A 118 -5.64 -4.61 16.63
N PHE A 119 -5.11 -5.05 15.49
CA PHE A 119 -5.82 -5.86 14.49
C PHE A 119 -5.19 -7.23 14.25
N GLY A 120 -4.56 -7.81 15.27
CA GLY A 120 -4.05 -9.19 15.22
C GLY A 120 -2.68 -9.37 14.54
N GLY A 121 -1.95 -8.29 14.31
CA GLY A 121 -0.57 -8.32 13.82
C GLY A 121 -0.44 -8.36 12.29
N GLY A 122 -1.25 -9.14 11.58
CA GLY A 122 -1.16 -9.26 10.12
C GLY A 122 0.27 -9.55 9.66
N ASP A 123 0.75 -8.81 8.65
CA ASP A 123 2.11 -8.95 8.10
C ASP A 123 3.22 -8.72 9.14
N MET A 124 2.97 -7.93 10.19
CA MET A 124 3.96 -7.71 11.24
C MET A 124 4.37 -9.02 11.92
N ASN A 125 3.48 -9.99 12.03
CA ASN A 125 3.80 -11.30 12.63
C ASN A 125 4.91 -12.02 11.84
N GLY A 126 4.84 -11.99 10.50
CA GLY A 126 5.89 -12.56 9.65
C GLY A 126 7.15 -11.68 9.63
N ILE A 127 7.01 -10.36 9.52
CA ILE A 127 8.15 -9.42 9.55
C ILE A 127 8.95 -9.58 10.83
N SER A 128 8.30 -9.88 11.97
CA SER A 128 8.94 -10.12 13.26
C SER A 128 9.81 -11.37 13.30
N LEU A 129 9.72 -12.25 12.31
CA LEU A 129 10.63 -13.38 12.13
C LEU A 129 12.00 -12.96 11.54
N LEU A 130 12.05 -11.80 10.86
CA LEU A 130 13.28 -11.27 10.24
C LEU A 130 14.04 -10.31 11.16
N LEU A 131 13.32 -9.52 11.95
CA LEU A 131 13.89 -8.48 12.82
C LEU A 131 12.95 -8.22 14.00
N PRO A 132 13.47 -7.71 15.14
CA PRO A 132 12.63 -7.42 16.30
C PRO A 132 11.45 -6.50 15.94
N GLU A 133 10.23 -6.85 16.40
CA GLU A 133 9.00 -6.11 16.11
C GLU A 133 9.14 -4.60 16.38
N LEU A 134 9.74 -4.24 17.52
CA LEU A 134 9.96 -2.84 17.88
C LEU A 134 10.81 -2.11 16.82
N ALA A 135 11.86 -2.77 16.31
CA ALA A 135 12.71 -2.18 15.27
C ALA A 135 11.95 -2.00 13.95
N ALA A 136 11.12 -3.00 13.56
CA ALA A 136 10.24 -2.88 12.40
C ALA A 136 9.26 -1.72 12.55
N ARG A 137 8.57 -1.63 13.70
CA ARG A 137 7.60 -0.55 13.99
C ARG A 137 8.26 0.84 13.94
N ILE A 138 9.45 0.98 14.50
CA ILE A 138 10.21 2.25 14.44
C ILE A 138 10.56 2.57 12.99
N GLY A 139 11.05 1.61 12.20
CA GLY A 139 11.38 1.79 10.80
C GLY A 139 10.18 2.27 9.98
N TYR A 140 9.02 1.60 10.13
CA TYR A 140 7.78 2.03 9.48
C TYR A 140 7.26 3.37 10.01
N GLY A 141 7.48 3.70 11.28
CA GLY A 141 7.17 5.01 11.85
C GLY A 141 8.01 6.14 11.21
N ILE A 142 9.29 5.91 11.02
CA ILE A 142 10.19 6.87 10.30
C ILE A 142 9.71 7.02 8.85
N LEU A 143 9.40 5.91 8.18
CA LEU A 143 8.85 5.93 6.82
C LEU A 143 7.53 6.71 6.75
N LEU A 144 6.63 6.51 7.72
CA LEU A 144 5.36 7.25 7.81
C LEU A 144 5.58 8.76 7.89
N VAL A 145 6.47 9.20 8.79
CA VAL A 145 6.80 10.63 8.92
C VAL A 145 7.38 11.18 7.63
N GLY A 146 8.32 10.46 6.99
CA GLY A 146 8.87 10.85 5.69
C GLY A 146 7.79 10.96 4.61
N ASN A 147 6.89 9.97 4.54
CA ASN A 147 5.80 9.95 3.57
C ASN A 147 4.78 11.07 3.81
N ILE A 148 4.51 11.44 5.06
CA ILE A 148 3.68 12.61 5.39
C ILE A 148 4.33 13.90 4.87
N VAL A 149 5.63 14.06 5.04
CA VAL A 149 6.36 15.21 4.51
C VAL A 149 6.28 15.23 2.97
N VAL A 150 6.51 14.10 2.29
CA VAL A 150 6.37 13.98 0.83
C VAL A 150 4.94 14.33 0.39
N PHE A 151 3.94 13.84 1.10
CA PHE A 151 2.55 14.17 0.81
C PHE A 151 2.30 15.68 0.84
N PHE A 152 2.65 16.35 1.93
CA PHE A 152 2.36 17.79 2.09
C PHE A 152 3.26 18.69 1.22
N LYS A 153 4.52 18.31 0.98
CA LYS A 153 5.47 19.16 0.25
C LYS A 153 5.47 18.90 -1.27
N VAL A 154 5.09 17.70 -1.71
CA VAL A 154 5.18 17.31 -3.12
C VAL A 154 3.82 16.97 -3.70
N VAL A 155 3.13 15.97 -3.13
CA VAL A 155 1.89 15.44 -3.72
C VAL A 155 0.77 16.48 -3.68
N LEU A 156 0.45 16.97 -2.51
CA LEU A 156 -0.69 17.90 -2.33
C LEU A 156 -0.56 19.18 -3.17
N PRO A 157 0.60 19.88 -3.24
CA PRO A 157 0.73 21.08 -4.08
C PRO A 157 0.56 20.78 -5.57
N LYS A 158 1.18 19.70 -6.08
CA LYS A 158 1.08 19.32 -7.50
C LYS A 158 -0.35 18.99 -7.90
N TYR A 159 -1.04 18.19 -7.11
CA TYR A 159 -2.43 17.82 -7.38
C TYR A 159 -3.37 19.03 -7.26
N LYS A 160 -3.16 19.90 -6.25
CA LYS A 160 -3.95 21.14 -6.12
C LYS A 160 -3.83 22.00 -7.38
N ALA A 161 -2.62 22.30 -7.81
CA ALA A 161 -2.38 23.07 -9.05
C ALA A 161 -2.98 22.38 -10.29
N GLY A 162 -2.87 21.06 -10.39
CA GLY A 162 -3.42 20.30 -11.53
C GLY A 162 -4.95 20.20 -11.56
N PHE A 163 -5.66 20.46 -10.46
CA PHE A 163 -7.13 20.54 -10.44
C PHE A 163 -7.66 21.94 -10.72
N GLU A 164 -6.85 23.00 -10.53
CA GLU A 164 -7.20 24.39 -10.82
C GLU A 164 -7.12 24.70 -12.32
N ASN A 165 -6.30 23.95 -13.07
CA ASN A 165 -6.18 23.99 -14.53
C ASN A 165 -7.18 23.00 -15.17
#